data_ae5eb18e134d9247c5e692bc3d56bcdd
#
_entry.id   ae5eb18e134d9247c5e692bc3d56bcdd
#
_cell.length_a   1.000
_cell.length_b   1.000
_cell.length_c   1.000
_cell.angle_alpha   90.00
_cell.angle_beta   90.00
_cell.angle_gamma   90.00
#
_symmetry.space_group_name_H-M   'P 1'
#
loop_
_entity.id
_entity.type
_entity.pdbx_description
1 polymer ?
#
loop_
_entity_poly.entity_id
_entity_poly.type
_entity_poly.pdbx_seq_one_letter_code
_entity_poly.pdbx_strand_id
1 'polypeptide(L)'
;MTGSRSIKDRIMLLNNATKIVFNSHWSRKRFLEGIEGFNINSEKMTVIYQSTNPIKINLNKKKKWITFVGKLNKAKGYDVFAKSITKILDKFKDWEAIVIGDEKREKIHLKHKKATILGFQKHNEVINIFKKTSITVACSRWDEPFGRTSLEASANGCAVIITNKGGLPETVTDAKIIS
;
A
#
# COMPACT_ATOMS: atom_id res chain seq x y z
N MET A 1 -12.08 -6.61 2.96
CA MET A 1 -12.33 -7.92 3.55
C MET A 1 -11.14 -8.78 3.19
N THR A 2 -10.23 -8.95 4.06
CA THR A 2 -9.48 -10.17 4.09
C THR A 2 -10.49 -11.19 4.58
N GLY A 3 -11.16 -11.85 3.65
CA GLY A 3 -11.94 -12.99 4.02
C GLY A 3 -10.97 -13.99 4.64
N SER A 4 -10.84 -13.99 5.95
CA SER A 4 -10.34 -15.16 6.62
C SER A 4 -11.35 -16.25 6.27
N ARG A 5 -11.02 -17.04 5.26
CA ARG A 5 -11.77 -18.25 5.00
C ARG A 5 -11.82 -19.01 6.32
N SER A 6 -12.93 -19.65 6.60
CA SER A 6 -13.07 -20.46 7.81
C SER A 6 -11.91 -21.45 7.92
N ILE A 7 -11.61 -21.94 9.11
CA ILE A 7 -10.62 -23.01 9.30
C ILE A 7 -10.92 -24.17 8.34
N LYS A 8 -12.19 -24.57 8.24
CA LYS A 8 -12.65 -25.64 7.33
C LYS A 8 -12.28 -25.35 5.87
N ASP A 9 -12.52 -24.12 5.37
CA ASP A 9 -12.23 -23.76 3.98
C ASP A 9 -10.72 -23.76 3.72
N ARG A 10 -9.91 -23.31 4.69
CA ARG A 10 -8.45 -23.29 4.57
C ARG A 10 -7.86 -24.69 4.55
N ILE A 11 -8.36 -25.59 5.40
CA ILE A 11 -7.99 -27.01 5.42
C ILE A 11 -8.40 -27.68 4.10
N MET A 12 -9.61 -27.42 3.62
CA MET A 12 -10.07 -27.93 2.33
C MET A 12 -9.14 -27.49 1.18
N LEU A 13 -8.69 -26.21 1.18
CA LEU A 13 -7.73 -25.74 0.19
C LEU A 13 -6.38 -26.45 0.30
N LEU A 14 -5.84 -26.64 1.52
CA LEU A 14 -4.58 -27.35 1.75
C LEU A 14 -4.63 -28.79 1.24
N ASN A 15 -5.76 -29.46 1.42
CA ASN A 15 -5.92 -30.84 1.00
C ASN A 15 -6.03 -30.97 -0.53
N ASN A 16 -6.75 -30.07 -1.17
CA ASN A 16 -7.13 -30.21 -2.59
C ASN A 16 -6.25 -29.42 -3.56
N ALA A 17 -5.57 -28.34 -3.12
CA ALA A 17 -4.71 -27.56 -3.99
C ALA A 17 -3.37 -28.27 -4.23
N THR A 18 -2.89 -28.24 -5.46
CA THR A 18 -1.54 -28.71 -5.82
C THR A 18 -0.47 -27.73 -5.29
N LYS A 19 -0.71 -26.44 -5.43
CA LYS A 19 0.14 -25.36 -4.90
C LYS A 19 -0.73 -24.21 -4.41
N ILE A 20 -0.26 -23.51 -3.36
CA ILE A 20 -0.85 -22.28 -2.85
C ILE A 20 0.22 -21.21 -2.88
N VAL A 21 -0.05 -20.14 -3.62
CA VAL A 21 0.87 -19.01 -3.75
C VAL A 21 0.35 -17.84 -2.93
N PHE A 22 1.21 -17.29 -2.08
CA PHE A 22 0.96 -16.10 -1.29
C PHE A 22 1.75 -14.92 -1.85
N ASN A 23 1.20 -13.73 -1.75
CA ASN A 23 1.85 -12.50 -2.20
C ASN A 23 2.77 -11.86 -1.14
N SER A 24 2.81 -12.42 0.08
CA SER A 24 3.69 -11.99 1.17
C SER A 24 3.86 -13.10 2.21
N HIS A 25 4.92 -13.03 3.00
CA HIS A 25 5.09 -13.89 4.18
C HIS A 25 4.01 -13.62 5.22
N TRP A 26 3.60 -12.35 5.37
CA TRP A 26 2.49 -11.99 6.23
C TRP A 26 1.19 -12.70 5.83
N SER A 27 0.84 -12.69 4.54
CA SER A 27 -0.36 -13.38 4.03
C SER A 27 -0.32 -14.87 4.28
N ARG A 28 0.86 -15.51 4.10
CA ARG A 28 1.07 -16.91 4.42
C ARG A 28 0.88 -17.18 5.91
N LYS A 29 1.52 -16.39 6.77
CA LYS A 29 1.38 -16.50 8.23
C LYS A 29 -0.09 -16.36 8.64
N ARG A 30 -0.78 -15.34 8.14
CA ARG A 30 -2.19 -15.10 8.42
C ARG A 30 -3.11 -16.24 7.96
N PHE A 31 -2.78 -16.88 6.84
CA PHE A 31 -3.51 -18.05 6.35
C PHE A 31 -3.36 -19.25 7.29
N LEU A 32 -2.22 -19.42 7.94
CA LEU A 32 -1.92 -20.55 8.82
C LEU A 32 -2.45 -20.37 10.26
N GLU A 33 -2.77 -19.16 10.67
CA GLU A 33 -3.26 -18.90 12.02
C GLU A 33 -4.47 -19.77 12.39
N GLY A 34 -4.34 -20.50 13.52
CA GLY A 34 -5.37 -21.40 14.06
C GLY A 34 -5.50 -22.74 13.34
N ILE A 35 -4.55 -23.07 12.45
CA ILE A 35 -4.48 -24.41 11.82
C ILE A 35 -3.10 -25.05 11.97
N GLU A 36 -2.24 -24.53 12.84
CA GLU A 36 -0.85 -24.98 13.03
C GLU A 36 -0.76 -26.44 13.51
N GLY A 37 -1.79 -26.93 14.20
CA GLY A 37 -1.88 -28.31 14.69
C GLY A 37 -2.28 -29.35 13.64
N PHE A 38 -2.60 -28.93 12.41
CA PHE A 38 -2.95 -29.86 11.35
C PHE A 38 -1.70 -30.30 10.58
N ASN A 39 -1.75 -31.52 10.02
CA ASN A 39 -0.67 -32.00 9.16
C ASN A 39 -0.61 -31.21 7.86
N ILE A 40 0.24 -30.16 7.85
CA ILE A 40 0.34 -29.21 6.74
C ILE A 40 1.57 -29.55 5.91
N ASN A 41 1.38 -29.94 4.65
CA ASN A 41 2.48 -30.06 3.72
C ASN A 41 2.97 -28.64 3.30
N SER A 42 4.06 -28.21 3.90
CA SER A 42 4.66 -26.89 3.65
C SER A 42 5.20 -26.73 2.22
N GLU A 43 5.52 -27.84 1.52
CA GLU A 43 6.00 -27.81 0.13
C GLU A 43 4.95 -27.33 -0.87
N LYS A 44 3.67 -27.45 -0.50
CA LYS A 44 2.57 -26.92 -1.31
C LYS A 44 2.47 -25.39 -1.25
N MET A 45 3.16 -24.73 -0.33
CA MET A 45 3.03 -23.29 -0.09
C MET A 45 4.29 -22.55 -0.49
N THR A 46 4.13 -21.52 -1.29
CA THR A 46 5.23 -20.64 -1.68
C THR A 46 4.82 -19.18 -1.57
N VAL A 47 5.80 -18.31 -1.33
CA VAL A 47 5.59 -16.85 -1.39
C VAL A 47 6.23 -16.36 -2.69
N ILE A 48 5.43 -15.68 -3.50
CA ILE A 48 5.88 -14.99 -4.71
C ILE A 48 5.38 -13.55 -4.61
N TYR A 49 6.30 -12.62 -4.40
CA TYR A 49 5.97 -11.20 -4.33
C TYR A 49 5.41 -10.69 -5.65
N GLN A 50 4.45 -9.79 -5.55
CA GLN A 50 4.01 -9.07 -6.74
C GLN A 50 5.15 -8.21 -7.27
N SER A 51 5.19 -8.06 -8.58
CA SER A 51 6.18 -7.25 -9.26
C SER A 51 5.51 -6.14 -10.07
N THR A 52 6.30 -5.19 -10.53
CA THR A 52 5.93 -4.17 -11.49
C THR A 52 7.00 -4.07 -12.57
N ASN A 53 6.64 -3.53 -13.72
CA ASN A 53 7.59 -3.40 -14.82
C ASN A 53 8.74 -2.45 -14.42
N PRO A 54 9.99 -2.80 -14.74
CA PRO A 54 11.12 -1.92 -14.54
C PRO A 54 10.95 -0.65 -15.38
N ILE A 55 11.24 0.50 -14.78
CA ILE A 55 11.09 1.80 -15.42
C ILE A 55 12.42 2.55 -15.29
N LYS A 56 12.85 3.17 -16.39
CA LYS A 56 13.98 4.10 -16.33
C LYS A 56 13.56 5.35 -15.59
N ILE A 57 14.12 5.53 -14.38
CA ILE A 57 13.80 6.66 -13.50
C ILE A 57 14.59 7.88 -13.96
N ASN A 58 13.90 9.01 -14.07
CA ASN A 58 14.55 10.32 -14.27
C ASN A 58 14.29 11.20 -13.04
N LEU A 59 15.27 11.26 -12.15
CA LEU A 59 15.17 12.01 -10.91
C LEU A 59 15.02 13.52 -11.14
N ASN A 60 15.52 14.06 -12.24
CA ASN A 60 15.40 15.48 -12.56
C ASN A 60 13.94 15.89 -12.88
N LYS A 61 13.06 14.94 -13.14
CA LYS A 61 11.62 15.18 -13.36
C LYS A 61 10.80 15.15 -12.07
N LYS A 62 11.43 14.82 -10.92
CA LYS A 62 10.75 14.80 -9.63
C LYS A 62 10.37 16.20 -9.19
N LYS A 63 9.13 16.33 -8.72
CA LYS A 63 8.60 17.53 -8.11
C LYS A 63 8.56 17.34 -6.60
N LYS A 64 8.55 18.41 -5.84
CA LYS A 64 8.34 18.39 -4.39
C LYS A 64 6.89 18.04 -4.05
N TRP A 65 6.48 16.85 -4.50
CA TRP A 65 5.15 16.30 -4.28
C TRP A 65 5.19 15.20 -3.23
N ILE A 66 4.25 15.29 -2.29
CA ILE A 66 3.93 14.23 -1.34
C ILE A 66 2.58 13.66 -1.75
N THR A 67 2.55 12.38 -2.11
CA THR A 67 1.37 11.76 -2.72
C THR A 67 0.76 10.71 -1.80
N PHE A 68 -0.58 10.72 -1.72
CA PHE A 68 -1.39 9.63 -1.15
C PHE A 68 -2.23 9.01 -2.27
N VAL A 69 -2.22 7.68 -2.37
CA VAL A 69 -3.02 6.94 -3.35
C VAL A 69 -3.75 5.80 -2.65
N GLY A 70 -5.09 5.84 -2.69
CA GLY A 70 -5.92 4.80 -2.08
C GLY A 70 -7.32 5.30 -1.74
N LYS A 71 -8.12 4.46 -1.09
CA LYS A 71 -9.43 4.88 -0.59
C LYS A 71 -9.25 5.98 0.46
N LEU A 72 -10.05 7.04 0.37
CA LEU A 72 -9.94 8.21 1.25
C LEU A 72 -10.66 7.96 2.59
N ASN A 73 -10.29 6.89 3.28
CA ASN A 73 -10.91 6.44 4.53
C ASN A 73 -9.88 6.20 5.66
N LYS A 74 -10.40 6.01 6.87
CA LYS A 74 -9.59 5.76 8.07
C LYS A 74 -8.82 4.45 8.00
N ALA A 75 -9.37 3.41 7.34
CA ALA A 75 -8.68 2.13 7.21
C ALA A 75 -7.37 2.29 6.42
N LYS A 76 -7.35 3.14 5.40
CA LYS A 76 -6.15 3.49 4.64
C LYS A 76 -5.31 4.61 5.28
N GLY A 77 -5.71 5.12 6.44
CA GLY A 77 -4.99 6.16 7.19
C GLY A 77 -5.09 7.56 6.56
N TYR A 78 -6.06 7.78 5.67
CA TYR A 78 -6.20 9.07 5.00
C TYR A 78 -6.42 10.23 5.97
N ASP A 79 -7.09 10.01 7.10
CA ASP A 79 -7.27 11.01 8.15
C ASP A 79 -5.93 11.40 8.83
N VAL A 80 -5.03 10.44 9.02
CA VAL A 80 -3.66 10.72 9.51
C VAL A 80 -2.88 11.51 8.47
N PHE A 81 -2.91 11.04 7.22
CA PHE A 81 -2.28 11.76 6.11
C PHE A 81 -2.78 13.22 6.03
N ALA A 82 -4.10 13.43 6.01
CA ALA A 82 -4.69 14.76 5.89
C ALA A 82 -4.26 15.72 7.00
N LYS A 83 -4.24 15.25 8.26
CA LYS A 83 -3.78 16.05 9.41
C LYS A 83 -2.28 16.36 9.33
N SER A 84 -1.47 15.39 8.96
CA SER A 84 -0.02 15.53 8.90
C SER A 84 0.41 16.41 7.74
N ILE A 85 -0.18 16.20 6.56
CA ILE A 85 0.20 16.92 5.35
C ILE A 85 -0.11 18.42 5.47
N THR A 86 -1.21 18.81 6.11
CA THR A 86 -1.53 20.21 6.36
C THR A 86 -0.38 20.90 7.12
N LYS A 87 0.08 20.29 8.22
CA LYS A 87 1.20 20.83 9.01
C LYS A 87 2.51 20.89 8.21
N ILE A 88 2.76 19.89 7.37
CA ILE A 88 3.96 19.83 6.51
C ILE A 88 3.92 20.97 5.48
N LEU A 89 2.80 21.16 4.81
CA LEU A 89 2.65 22.21 3.79
C LEU A 89 2.66 23.63 4.39
N ASP A 90 2.25 23.77 5.65
CA ASP A 90 2.39 25.03 6.38
C ASP A 90 3.85 25.37 6.69
N LYS A 91 4.67 24.35 6.96
CA LYS A 91 6.10 24.52 7.28
C LYS A 91 6.96 24.61 6.01
N PHE A 92 6.73 23.76 5.03
CA PHE A 92 7.52 23.63 3.81
C PHE A 92 6.74 24.20 2.61
N LYS A 93 6.88 25.50 2.40
CA LYS A 93 6.05 26.25 1.44
C LYS A 93 6.29 25.93 -0.04
N ASP A 94 7.34 25.20 -0.37
CA ASP A 94 7.70 24.77 -1.72
C ASP A 94 7.25 23.34 -2.04
N TRP A 95 6.57 22.68 -1.11
CA TRP A 95 5.98 21.36 -1.30
C TRP A 95 4.48 21.44 -1.61
N GLU A 96 3.98 20.43 -2.31
CA GLU A 96 2.57 20.23 -2.64
C GLU A 96 2.12 18.81 -2.30
N ALA A 97 0.84 18.64 -2.02
CA ALA A 97 0.24 17.33 -1.84
C ALA A 97 -0.64 16.95 -3.02
N ILE A 98 -0.50 15.71 -3.47
CA ILE A 98 -1.37 15.11 -4.51
C ILE A 98 -2.10 13.93 -3.89
N VAL A 99 -3.42 13.96 -3.92
CA VAL A 99 -4.27 12.91 -3.36
C VAL A 99 -5.06 12.25 -4.49
N ILE A 100 -4.96 10.93 -4.57
CA ILE A 100 -5.66 10.12 -5.59
C ILE A 100 -6.50 9.07 -4.90
N GLY A 101 -7.77 9.02 -5.26
CA GLY A 101 -8.74 8.08 -4.74
C GLY A 101 -10.04 8.75 -4.36
N ASP A 102 -10.98 7.95 -3.93
CA ASP A 102 -12.28 8.39 -3.47
C ASP A 102 -12.78 7.53 -2.30
N GLU A 103 -13.78 8.00 -1.61
CA GLU A 103 -14.58 7.22 -0.66
C GLU A 103 -15.92 7.94 -0.42
N LYS A 104 -17.00 7.27 -0.76
CA LYS A 104 -18.33 7.84 -0.63
C LYS A 104 -18.91 7.75 0.77
N ARG A 105 -18.45 6.78 1.57
CA ARG A 105 -18.99 6.47 2.90
C ARG A 105 -18.36 7.28 4.02
N GLU A 106 -17.13 7.75 3.83
CA GLU A 106 -16.40 8.55 4.81
C GLU A 106 -16.02 9.89 4.20
N LYS A 107 -16.39 11.00 4.89
CA LYS A 107 -16.06 12.36 4.45
C LYS A 107 -14.89 12.89 5.28
N ILE A 108 -13.66 12.62 4.86
CA ILE A 108 -12.46 13.18 5.47
C ILE A 108 -12.02 14.36 4.61
N HIS A 109 -12.05 15.55 5.18
CA HIS A 109 -11.72 16.77 4.47
C HIS A 109 -10.24 17.12 4.61
N LEU A 110 -9.58 17.35 3.49
CA LEU A 110 -8.29 18.00 3.41
C LEU A 110 -8.48 19.34 2.69
N LYS A 111 -8.32 20.43 3.44
CA LYS A 111 -8.42 21.81 2.89
C LYS A 111 -7.08 22.49 3.07
N HIS A 112 -6.31 22.61 2.00
CA HIS A 112 -5.07 23.37 1.97
C HIS A 112 -4.80 23.83 0.54
N LYS A 113 -4.36 25.10 0.35
CA LYS A 113 -4.16 25.70 -0.99
C LYS A 113 -3.14 24.97 -1.87
N LYS A 114 -2.25 24.18 -1.27
CA LYS A 114 -1.23 23.36 -1.94
C LYS A 114 -1.54 21.87 -1.93
N ALA A 115 -2.77 21.49 -1.64
CA ALA A 115 -3.25 20.11 -1.73
C ALA A 115 -4.27 19.98 -2.86
N THR A 116 -3.98 19.10 -3.80
CA THR A 116 -4.86 18.78 -4.92
C THR A 116 -5.44 17.38 -4.75
N ILE A 117 -6.76 17.28 -4.71
CA ILE A 117 -7.48 16.00 -4.64
C ILE A 117 -8.03 15.71 -6.04
N LEU A 118 -7.50 14.66 -6.69
CA LEU A 118 -7.82 14.31 -8.08
C LEU A 118 -9.01 13.35 -8.21
N GLY A 119 -9.52 12.82 -7.09
CA GLY A 119 -10.51 11.75 -7.14
C GLY A 119 -9.92 10.44 -7.67
N PHE A 120 -10.79 9.54 -8.13
CA PHE A 120 -10.35 8.29 -8.75
C PHE A 120 -9.60 8.57 -10.06
N GLN A 121 -8.46 7.91 -10.24
CA GLN A 121 -7.65 7.98 -11.46
C GLN A 121 -7.41 6.58 -12.02
N LYS A 122 -7.30 6.46 -13.34
CA LYS A 122 -6.88 5.23 -14.01
C LYS A 122 -5.43 4.89 -13.65
N HIS A 123 -5.10 3.61 -13.66
CA HIS A 123 -3.76 3.14 -13.26
C HIS A 123 -2.61 3.86 -13.98
N ASN A 124 -2.72 4.06 -15.30
CA ASN A 124 -1.68 4.77 -16.06
C ASN A 124 -1.48 6.22 -15.59
N GLU A 125 -2.54 6.91 -15.18
CA GLU A 125 -2.45 8.27 -14.63
C GLU A 125 -1.75 8.28 -13.27
N VAL A 126 -2.05 7.28 -12.42
CA VAL A 126 -1.36 7.11 -11.14
C VAL A 126 0.14 6.92 -11.36
N ILE A 127 0.54 6.07 -12.30
CA ILE A 127 1.95 5.84 -12.66
C ILE A 127 2.60 7.14 -13.18
N ASN A 128 1.91 7.90 -14.02
CA ASN A 128 2.43 9.19 -14.51
C ASN A 128 2.63 10.22 -13.39
N ILE A 129 1.79 10.18 -12.35
CA ILE A 129 1.96 11.01 -11.17
C ILE A 129 3.15 10.52 -10.34
N PHE A 130 3.30 9.22 -10.11
CA PHE A 130 4.44 8.65 -9.40
C PHE A 130 5.78 9.01 -10.06
N LYS A 131 5.89 9.01 -11.38
CA LYS A 131 7.10 9.46 -12.10
C LYS A 131 7.53 10.87 -11.72
N LYS A 132 6.61 11.73 -11.29
CA LYS A 132 6.85 13.12 -10.87
C LYS A 132 6.90 13.31 -9.36
N THR A 133 6.42 12.35 -8.59
CA THR A 133 6.32 12.41 -7.13
C THR A 133 7.65 12.13 -6.46
N SER A 134 8.04 12.93 -5.47
CA SER A 134 9.23 12.69 -4.64
C SER A 134 8.94 11.73 -3.49
N ILE A 135 7.81 11.89 -2.78
CA ILE A 135 7.47 11.11 -1.58
C ILE A 135 6.06 10.54 -1.74
N THR A 136 5.91 9.26 -1.45
CA THR A 136 4.59 8.61 -1.37
C THR A 136 4.37 8.05 0.03
N VAL A 137 3.15 8.24 0.56
CA VAL A 137 2.78 7.79 1.91
C VAL A 137 1.66 6.75 1.82
N ALA A 138 1.92 5.57 2.38
CA ALA A 138 0.94 4.48 2.53
C ALA A 138 0.76 4.17 4.03
N CYS A 139 0.01 5.03 4.72
CA CYS A 139 -0.19 4.99 6.17
C CYS A 139 -1.41 4.15 6.58
N SER A 140 -1.60 2.99 5.97
CA SER A 140 -2.73 2.09 6.27
C SER A 140 -2.74 1.66 7.73
N ARG A 141 -3.91 1.72 8.37
CA ARG A 141 -4.18 1.04 9.64
C ARG A 141 -4.66 -0.39 9.44
N TRP A 142 -5.11 -0.67 8.22
CA TRP A 142 -5.52 -1.99 7.79
C TRP A 142 -4.31 -2.85 7.47
N ASP A 143 -4.36 -4.11 7.87
CA ASP A 143 -3.33 -5.07 7.49
C ASP A 143 -3.41 -5.39 6.00
N GLU A 144 -2.55 -4.75 5.23
CA GLU A 144 -2.48 -4.97 3.79
C GLU A 144 -1.91 -6.36 3.47
N PRO A 145 -2.52 -7.13 2.58
CA PRO A 145 -1.92 -8.41 2.19
C PRO A 145 -0.56 -8.26 1.52
N PHE A 146 -0.31 -7.14 0.83
CA PHE A 146 0.97 -6.79 0.22
C PHE A 146 1.18 -5.28 0.18
N GLY A 147 0.51 -4.54 -0.72
CA GLY A 147 0.64 -3.08 -0.84
C GLY A 147 1.19 -2.64 -2.20
N ARG A 148 0.45 -2.93 -3.27
CA ARG A 148 0.87 -2.57 -4.64
C ARG A 148 1.21 -1.10 -4.83
N THR A 149 0.50 -0.20 -4.17
CA THR A 149 0.73 1.24 -4.26
C THR A 149 2.15 1.62 -3.85
N SER A 150 2.66 1.04 -2.75
CA SER A 150 4.04 1.26 -2.26
C SER A 150 5.06 0.73 -3.25
N LEU A 151 4.84 -0.48 -3.77
CA LEU A 151 5.70 -1.09 -4.77
C LEU A 151 5.77 -0.24 -6.05
N GLU A 152 4.63 0.17 -6.58
CA GLU A 152 4.54 0.97 -7.80
C GLU A 152 5.18 2.36 -7.62
N ALA A 153 4.97 2.99 -6.46
CA ALA A 153 5.60 4.26 -6.14
C ALA A 153 7.14 4.13 -6.07
N SER A 154 7.65 3.13 -5.36
CA SER A 154 9.08 2.86 -5.26
C SER A 154 9.69 2.58 -6.64
N ALA A 155 9.07 1.72 -7.44
CA ALA A 155 9.52 1.41 -8.79
C ALA A 155 9.54 2.63 -9.72
N ASN A 156 8.78 3.68 -9.40
CA ASN A 156 8.80 4.96 -10.10
C ASN A 156 9.73 6.00 -9.43
N GLY A 157 10.60 5.59 -8.48
CA GLY A 157 11.59 6.44 -7.85
C GLY A 157 11.02 7.40 -6.80
N CYS A 158 9.90 7.07 -6.17
CA CYS A 158 9.43 7.78 -4.99
C CYS A 158 10.15 7.26 -3.75
N ALA A 159 10.54 8.14 -2.84
CA ALA A 159 10.78 7.75 -1.46
C ALA A 159 9.45 7.32 -0.83
N VAL A 160 9.42 6.18 -0.14
CA VAL A 160 8.17 5.59 0.35
C VAL A 160 8.14 5.58 1.87
N ILE A 161 7.05 6.09 2.44
CA ILE A 161 6.75 6.02 3.87
C ILE A 161 5.57 5.07 4.03
N ILE A 162 5.74 4.03 4.85
CA ILE A 162 4.73 3.00 5.09
C ILE A 162 4.50 2.79 6.59
N THR A 163 3.31 2.31 6.94
CA THR A 163 3.06 1.78 8.29
C THR A 163 3.49 0.32 8.38
N ASN A 164 3.84 -0.13 9.59
CA ASN A 164 4.13 -1.54 9.88
C ASN A 164 2.82 -2.34 9.99
N LYS A 165 2.10 -2.48 8.85
CA LYS A 165 0.79 -3.15 8.78
C LYS A 165 0.74 -4.20 7.69
N GLY A 166 0.44 -5.43 8.11
CA GLY A 166 0.31 -6.55 7.18
C GLY A 166 1.61 -6.83 6.42
N GLY A 167 1.49 -7.03 5.12
CA GLY A 167 2.60 -7.24 4.18
C GLY A 167 3.22 -5.95 3.63
N LEU A 168 2.83 -4.75 4.09
CA LEU A 168 3.43 -3.49 3.63
C LEU A 168 4.96 -3.47 3.78
N PRO A 169 5.55 -3.89 4.92
CA PRO A 169 7.00 -3.90 5.07
C PRO A 169 7.74 -4.78 4.06
N GLU A 170 7.04 -5.73 3.45
CA GLU A 170 7.62 -6.65 2.45
C GLU A 170 7.63 -6.07 1.03
N THR A 171 7.05 -4.89 0.81
CA THR A 171 6.86 -4.32 -0.54
C THR A 171 8.02 -3.49 -1.04
N VAL A 172 8.79 -2.90 -0.13
CA VAL A 172 9.86 -1.94 -0.46
C VAL A 172 11.04 -2.12 0.49
N THR A 173 12.23 -2.31 -0.07
CA THR A 173 13.45 -2.60 0.70
C THR A 173 13.88 -1.43 1.59
N ASP A 174 13.83 -0.18 1.05
CA ASP A 174 14.34 1.03 1.73
C ASP A 174 13.24 1.99 2.14
N ALA A 175 12.04 1.48 2.46
CA ALA A 175 10.96 2.32 2.93
C ALA A 175 11.21 2.86 4.35
N LYS A 176 10.76 4.09 4.63
CA LYS A 176 10.62 4.56 6.00
C LYS A 176 9.39 3.90 6.64
N ILE A 177 9.62 2.97 7.55
CA ILE A 177 8.55 2.30 8.28
C ILE A 177 8.21 3.12 9.53
N ILE A 178 6.92 3.36 9.74
CA ILE A 178 6.37 4.04 10.93
C ILE A 178 5.38 3.10 11.65
N SER A 179 5.33 3.18 12.96
CA SER A 179 4.41 2.44 13.84
C SER A 179 3.12 3.22 14.08
#